data_bd30de34afe501e1952058467a96004b
#
_entry.id   bd30de34afe501e1952058467a96004b
#
_cell.length_a   1.000
_cell.length_b   1.000
_cell.length_c   1.000
_cell.angle_alpha   90.00
_cell.angle_beta   90.00
_cell.angle_gamma   90.00
#
_symmetry.space_group_name_H-M   'P 1'
#
loop_
_entity.id
_entity.type
_entity.pdbx_description
1 polymer ?
#
loop_
_entity_poly.entity_id
_entity_poly.type
_entity_poly.pdbx_seq_one_letter_code
_entity_poly.pdbx_strand_id
1 'polypeptide(L)'
;MILFIIAFALTTSQCGDSSGENRRRESTTHGRIVISADESFKPVIDSQVQVFESLHPNADIVVHYKSEAECLNDLNNDSVRMVIVTRGITRDEQNRLKEKLSFNPSFGPVAFDAIAVITNNNSADTIFTMQDIRSIAQGTSGFKYKMLLDGTSATSTVRFVQDSLLKGKPLSSNIVAAKNSPAVIDYVSANKDAIGLIGVSWVGNKNDPQVLSFLEKVKIAAIECRGCNGTYVKPYQANIAGGRYPMVRPLYYILKENYEGLGSGFANFLIYEKGQLIFQRAYLLPARMQFEVREMQIAE
;
A
#
# COMPACT_ATOMS: atom_id res chain seq x y z
N MET A 1 -28.05 -43.88 -71.83
CA MET A 1 -28.67 -43.44 -70.58
C MET A 1 -27.58 -43.21 -69.57
N ILE A 2 -27.09 -41.97 -69.52
CA ILE A 2 -25.92 -41.56 -68.70
C ILE A 2 -26.42 -40.83 -67.49
N LEU A 3 -26.15 -41.40 -66.30
CA LEU A 3 -26.55 -40.83 -65.00
C LEU A 3 -25.47 -39.85 -64.53
N PHE A 4 -25.79 -38.52 -64.41
CA PHE A 4 -24.94 -37.55 -63.86
C PHE A 4 -25.20 -37.46 -62.31
N ILE A 5 -24.18 -37.79 -61.53
CA ILE A 5 -24.17 -37.59 -60.07
C ILE A 5 -23.54 -36.23 -59.78
N ILE A 6 -24.35 -35.26 -59.29
CA ILE A 6 -23.90 -33.96 -58.84
C ILE A 6 -23.51 -34.11 -57.36
N ALA A 7 -22.22 -34.05 -57.08
CA ALA A 7 -21.72 -33.95 -55.68
C ALA A 7 -21.83 -32.50 -55.18
N PHE A 8 -22.69 -32.31 -54.20
CA PHE A 8 -22.87 -31.01 -53.49
C PHE A 8 -21.84 -30.93 -52.37
N ALA A 9 -20.80 -30.14 -52.57
CA ALA A 9 -19.80 -29.85 -51.54
C ALA A 9 -20.31 -28.77 -50.57
N LEU A 10 -20.67 -29.16 -49.34
CA LEU A 10 -20.96 -28.25 -48.26
C LEU A 10 -19.62 -27.69 -47.69
N THR A 11 -19.29 -26.46 -48.05
CA THR A 11 -18.23 -25.71 -47.38
C THR A 11 -18.81 -25.10 -46.08
N THR A 12 -18.50 -25.70 -44.95
CA THR A 12 -18.74 -25.09 -43.64
C THR A 12 -17.67 -24.02 -43.40
N SER A 13 -18.04 -22.77 -43.58
CA SER A 13 -17.22 -21.63 -43.11
C SER A 13 -17.22 -21.61 -41.60
N GLN A 14 -16.15 -22.07 -41.01
CA GLN A 14 -15.90 -21.98 -39.56
C GLN A 14 -15.39 -20.55 -39.29
N CYS A 15 -16.29 -19.62 -38.97
CA CYS A 15 -15.92 -18.35 -38.39
C CYS A 15 -15.34 -18.61 -36.97
N GLY A 16 -14.04 -18.70 -36.89
CA GLY A 16 -13.31 -18.72 -35.63
C GLY A 16 -13.40 -17.31 -35.00
N ASP A 17 -14.19 -17.21 -33.95
CA ASP A 17 -14.29 -15.99 -33.15
C ASP A 17 -13.00 -15.84 -32.33
N SER A 18 -11.99 -15.11 -32.88
CA SER A 18 -10.68 -14.90 -32.26
C SER A 18 -10.75 -14.02 -31.00
N SER A 19 -11.89 -13.40 -30.72
CA SER A 19 -12.13 -12.63 -29.50
C SER A 19 -12.47 -13.50 -28.28
N GLY A 20 -12.94 -14.73 -28.49
CA GLY A 20 -13.29 -15.69 -27.45
C GLY A 20 -12.12 -16.48 -26.87
N GLU A 21 -11.04 -16.66 -27.64
CA GLU A 21 -9.92 -17.52 -27.24
C GLU A 21 -9.02 -16.90 -26.17
N ASN A 22 -8.87 -15.57 -26.16
CA ASN A 22 -8.06 -14.90 -25.17
C ASN A 22 -8.77 -14.78 -23.81
N ARG A 23 -10.12 -14.73 -23.77
CA ARG A 23 -10.92 -14.72 -22.52
C ARG A 23 -10.97 -16.11 -21.85
N ARG A 24 -10.79 -17.21 -22.59
CA ARG A 24 -10.77 -18.57 -22.02
C ARG A 24 -9.46 -18.93 -21.31
N ARG A 25 -8.42 -18.09 -21.43
CA ARG A 25 -7.10 -18.32 -20.81
C ARG A 25 -6.91 -17.58 -19.47
N GLU A 26 -7.81 -16.70 -19.10
CA GLU A 26 -7.73 -15.94 -17.86
C GLU A 26 -8.78 -16.41 -16.85
N SER A 27 -8.37 -16.52 -15.58
CA SER A 27 -9.23 -16.85 -14.45
C SER A 27 -8.72 -16.14 -13.18
N THR A 28 -9.36 -16.37 -12.07
CA THR A 28 -8.92 -15.84 -10.76
C THR A 28 -7.53 -16.33 -10.31
N THR A 29 -6.97 -17.34 -10.96
CA THR A 29 -5.69 -17.97 -10.61
C THR A 29 -4.73 -18.15 -11.80
N HIS A 30 -5.10 -17.65 -12.98
CA HIS A 30 -4.34 -17.81 -14.21
C HIS A 30 -4.46 -16.58 -15.09
N GLY A 31 -3.33 -16.13 -15.66
CA GLY A 31 -3.25 -15.00 -16.59
C GLY A 31 -2.17 -14.02 -16.20
N ARG A 32 -2.17 -12.85 -16.87
CA ARG A 32 -1.24 -11.76 -16.60
C ARG A 32 -1.99 -10.46 -16.45
N ILE A 33 -1.68 -9.71 -15.37
CA ILE A 33 -2.21 -8.37 -15.12
C ILE A 33 -1.12 -7.39 -14.77
N VAL A 34 -1.38 -6.11 -15.04
CA VAL A 34 -0.58 -4.98 -14.57
C VAL A 34 -1.36 -4.27 -13.48
N ILE A 35 -0.69 -4.02 -12.37
CA ILE A 35 -1.22 -3.23 -11.26
C ILE A 35 -0.25 -2.09 -10.93
N SER A 36 -0.76 -1.01 -10.36
CA SER A 36 0.07 0.06 -9.80
C SER A 36 -0.11 0.12 -8.30
N ALA A 37 0.99 0.31 -7.58
CA ALA A 37 0.98 0.43 -6.13
C ALA A 37 1.84 1.61 -5.66
N ASP A 38 1.39 2.31 -4.62
CA ASP A 38 2.20 3.33 -3.96
C ASP A 38 3.51 2.70 -3.45
N GLU A 39 4.64 3.29 -3.84
CA GLU A 39 5.98 2.79 -3.54
C GLU A 39 6.27 2.65 -2.04
N SER A 40 5.56 3.40 -1.19
CA SER A 40 5.67 3.28 0.27
C SER A 40 5.30 1.88 0.78
N PHE A 41 4.54 1.10 -0.01
CA PHE A 41 4.08 -0.25 0.36
C PHE A 41 4.81 -1.37 -0.37
N LYS A 42 5.89 -1.06 -1.09
CA LYS A 42 6.62 -2.05 -1.88
C LYS A 42 6.92 -3.35 -1.13
N PRO A 43 7.49 -3.37 0.11
CA PRO A 43 7.85 -4.62 0.77
C PRO A 43 6.65 -5.55 1.01
N VAL A 44 5.53 -4.98 1.45
CA VAL A 44 4.34 -5.79 1.75
C VAL A 44 3.62 -6.25 0.48
N ILE A 45 3.59 -5.43 -0.57
CA ILE A 45 2.96 -5.81 -1.84
C ILE A 45 3.80 -6.85 -2.57
N ASP A 46 5.14 -6.75 -2.58
CA ASP A 46 6.03 -7.80 -3.11
C ASP A 46 5.76 -9.13 -2.41
N SER A 47 5.61 -9.13 -1.07
CA SER A 47 5.28 -10.34 -0.31
C SER A 47 3.90 -10.91 -0.66
N GLN A 48 2.89 -10.05 -0.88
CA GLN A 48 1.55 -10.47 -1.32
C GLN A 48 1.60 -11.16 -2.69
N VAL A 49 2.28 -10.53 -3.65
CA VAL A 49 2.43 -11.06 -5.02
C VAL A 49 3.21 -12.37 -4.99
N GLN A 50 4.35 -12.42 -4.30
CA GLN A 50 5.17 -13.63 -4.21
C GLN A 50 4.38 -14.82 -3.67
N VAL A 51 3.60 -14.63 -2.61
CA VAL A 51 2.81 -15.72 -2.03
C VAL A 51 1.65 -16.10 -2.96
N PHE A 52 0.96 -15.12 -3.57
CA PHE A 52 -0.11 -15.41 -4.50
C PHE A 52 0.36 -16.21 -5.71
N GLU A 53 1.47 -15.81 -6.34
CA GLU A 53 2.06 -16.50 -7.49
C GLU A 53 2.61 -17.89 -7.11
N SER A 54 3.16 -18.05 -5.90
CA SER A 54 3.59 -19.36 -5.39
C SER A 54 2.42 -20.33 -5.22
N LEU A 55 1.23 -19.83 -4.90
CA LEU A 55 0.01 -20.62 -4.80
C LEU A 55 -0.65 -20.86 -6.17
N HIS A 56 -0.37 -20.00 -7.13
CA HIS A 56 -0.95 -19.99 -8.48
C HIS A 56 0.14 -19.82 -9.53
N PRO A 57 0.87 -20.90 -9.88
CA PRO A 57 2.05 -20.84 -10.77
C PRO A 57 1.79 -20.28 -12.18
N ASN A 58 0.53 -20.19 -12.59
CA ASN A 58 0.12 -19.62 -13.88
C ASN A 58 -0.38 -18.17 -13.76
N ALA A 59 -0.23 -17.54 -12.61
CA ALA A 59 -0.52 -16.12 -12.39
C ALA A 59 0.78 -15.31 -12.55
N ASP A 60 0.68 -14.18 -13.25
CA ASP A 60 1.77 -13.21 -13.46
C ASP A 60 1.23 -11.81 -13.13
N ILE A 61 1.65 -11.26 -11.99
CA ILE A 61 1.22 -9.93 -11.51
C ILE A 61 2.37 -8.96 -11.63
N VAL A 62 2.32 -8.10 -12.63
CA VAL A 62 3.33 -7.05 -12.84
C VAL A 62 2.96 -5.82 -12.02
N VAL A 63 3.79 -5.49 -11.04
CA VAL A 63 3.56 -4.31 -10.17
C VAL A 63 4.40 -3.13 -10.63
N HIS A 64 3.76 -2.01 -10.93
CA HIS A 64 4.42 -0.74 -11.15
C HIS A 64 4.36 0.09 -9.86
N TYR A 65 5.50 0.23 -9.19
CA TYR A 65 5.63 1.08 -8.01
C TYR A 65 5.82 2.53 -8.44
N LYS A 66 4.93 3.40 -7.97
CA LYS A 66 4.87 4.83 -8.34
C LYS A 66 4.44 5.65 -7.12
N SER A 67 4.44 6.98 -7.26
CA SER A 67 3.78 7.84 -6.28
C SER A 67 2.26 7.57 -6.25
N GLU A 68 1.61 7.83 -5.11
CA GLU A 68 0.16 7.65 -4.98
C GLU A 68 -0.63 8.42 -6.05
N ALA A 69 -0.20 9.65 -6.37
CA ALA A 69 -0.85 10.46 -7.39
C ALA A 69 -0.75 9.82 -8.80
N GLU A 70 0.40 9.24 -9.15
CA GLU A 70 0.58 8.52 -10.41
C GLU A 70 -0.25 7.24 -10.45
N CYS A 71 -0.33 6.48 -9.32
CA CYS A 71 -1.20 5.31 -9.22
C CYS A 71 -2.68 5.69 -9.45
N LEU A 72 -3.14 6.80 -8.86
CA LEU A 72 -4.51 7.28 -9.09
C LEU A 72 -4.75 7.72 -10.53
N ASN A 73 -3.75 8.30 -11.20
CA ASN A 73 -3.83 8.61 -12.63
C ASN A 73 -3.93 7.34 -13.49
N ASP A 74 -3.31 6.24 -13.08
CA ASP A 74 -3.40 4.94 -13.75
C ASP A 74 -4.81 4.33 -13.72
N LEU A 75 -5.74 4.85 -12.91
CA LEU A 75 -7.16 4.51 -13.03
C LEU A 75 -7.72 4.85 -14.43
N ASN A 76 -7.12 5.83 -15.11
CA ASN A 76 -7.48 6.19 -16.48
C ASN A 76 -6.73 5.37 -17.54
N ASN A 77 -5.71 4.58 -17.16
CA ASN A 77 -4.93 3.73 -18.06
C ASN A 77 -5.57 2.34 -18.19
N ASP A 78 -5.99 1.96 -19.38
CA ASP A 78 -6.72 0.71 -19.62
C ASP A 78 -5.86 -0.54 -19.42
N SER A 79 -4.53 -0.44 -19.52
CA SER A 79 -3.62 -1.56 -19.26
C SER A 79 -3.45 -1.87 -17.78
N VAL A 80 -3.70 -0.90 -16.87
CA VAL A 80 -3.64 -1.11 -15.42
C VAL A 80 -5.00 -1.55 -14.92
N ARG A 81 -5.09 -2.72 -14.30
CA ARG A 81 -6.36 -3.32 -13.87
C ARG A 81 -6.69 -3.06 -12.41
N MET A 82 -5.68 -2.84 -11.57
CA MET A 82 -5.85 -2.54 -10.15
C MET A 82 -4.85 -1.47 -9.72
N VAL A 83 -5.27 -0.61 -8.79
CA VAL A 83 -4.34 0.27 -8.08
C VAL A 83 -4.44 0.04 -6.57
N ILE A 84 -3.29 0.15 -5.86
CA ILE A 84 -3.18 0.00 -4.41
C ILE A 84 -2.63 1.31 -3.83
N VAL A 85 -3.48 2.01 -3.07
CA VAL A 85 -3.26 3.39 -2.61
C VAL A 85 -3.83 3.60 -1.20
N THR A 86 -3.55 4.75 -0.57
CA THR A 86 -4.00 5.01 0.83
C THR A 86 -5.30 5.78 0.95
N ARG A 87 -6.08 5.86 -0.11
CA ARG A 87 -7.45 6.38 -0.08
C ARG A 87 -8.36 5.62 -1.05
N GLY A 88 -9.62 5.56 -0.73
CA GLY A 88 -10.63 5.15 -1.69
C GLY A 88 -10.85 6.19 -2.79
N ILE A 89 -11.65 5.84 -3.78
CA ILE A 89 -12.09 6.78 -4.82
C ILE A 89 -13.17 7.71 -4.28
N THR A 90 -13.14 8.97 -4.70
CA THR A 90 -14.21 9.93 -4.43
C THR A 90 -15.46 9.60 -5.27
N ARG A 91 -16.59 10.19 -4.89
CA ARG A 91 -17.84 9.99 -5.63
C ARG A 91 -17.73 10.43 -7.10
N ASP A 92 -17.04 11.53 -7.36
CA ASP A 92 -16.83 12.03 -8.72
C ASP A 92 -15.89 11.13 -9.53
N GLU A 93 -14.83 10.62 -8.92
CA GLU A 93 -13.94 9.63 -9.53
C GLU A 93 -14.71 8.33 -9.85
N GLN A 94 -15.56 7.87 -8.92
CA GLN A 94 -16.39 6.69 -9.13
C GLN A 94 -17.36 6.87 -10.29
N ASN A 95 -18.02 8.03 -10.39
CA ASN A 95 -18.93 8.34 -11.48
C ASN A 95 -18.19 8.36 -12.84
N ARG A 96 -17.05 9.03 -12.94
CA ARG A 96 -16.22 9.04 -14.16
C ARG A 96 -15.75 7.64 -14.55
N LEU A 97 -15.30 6.85 -13.59
CA LEU A 97 -14.87 5.46 -13.86
C LEU A 97 -16.06 4.59 -14.30
N LYS A 98 -17.24 4.75 -13.67
CA LYS A 98 -18.44 4.05 -14.07
C LYS A 98 -18.86 4.38 -15.51
N GLU A 99 -18.83 5.64 -15.92
CA GLU A 99 -19.10 6.05 -17.28
C GLU A 99 -18.12 5.42 -18.26
N LYS A 100 -16.81 5.48 -17.95
CA LYS A 100 -15.76 4.90 -18.79
C LYS A 100 -15.83 3.38 -18.90
N LEU A 101 -16.05 2.69 -17.77
CA LEU A 101 -16.00 1.23 -17.69
C LEU A 101 -17.37 0.56 -17.98
N SER A 102 -18.48 1.32 -17.94
CA SER A 102 -19.85 0.83 -17.99
C SER A 102 -20.25 -0.03 -16.77
N PHE A 103 -19.44 -0.04 -15.71
CA PHE A 103 -19.73 -0.69 -14.42
C PHE A 103 -19.06 0.06 -13.27
N ASN A 104 -19.46 -0.23 -12.03
CA ASN A 104 -18.81 0.35 -10.85
C ASN A 104 -17.51 -0.41 -10.55
N PRO A 105 -16.35 0.28 -10.38
CA PRO A 105 -15.14 -0.36 -9.91
C PRO A 105 -15.34 -0.90 -8.49
N SER A 106 -14.74 -2.06 -8.22
CA SER A 106 -14.69 -2.62 -6.85
C SER A 106 -13.54 -1.98 -6.08
N PHE A 107 -13.78 -1.55 -4.85
CA PHE A 107 -12.73 -1.01 -3.99
C PHE A 107 -13.05 -1.24 -2.52
N GLY A 108 -12.02 -1.27 -1.69
CA GLY A 108 -12.18 -1.39 -0.24
C GLY A 108 -10.84 -1.37 0.48
N PRO A 109 -10.83 -1.20 1.80
CA PRO A 109 -9.62 -1.29 2.60
C PRO A 109 -9.15 -2.73 2.69
N VAL A 110 -7.81 -2.93 2.58
CA VAL A 110 -7.15 -4.22 2.76
C VAL A 110 -6.34 -4.28 4.06
N ALA A 111 -5.84 -3.12 4.51
CA ALA A 111 -5.09 -2.99 5.75
C ALA A 111 -5.09 -1.53 6.24
N PHE A 112 -4.60 -1.31 7.46
CA PHE A 112 -4.25 0.02 7.98
C PHE A 112 -2.76 0.06 8.27
N ASP A 113 -2.08 1.00 7.64
CA ASP A 113 -0.66 1.29 7.83
C ASP A 113 -0.48 2.38 8.89
N ALA A 114 0.68 2.37 9.52
CA ALA A 114 1.12 3.47 10.37
C ALA A 114 2.36 4.13 9.78
N ILE A 115 2.41 5.45 9.81
CA ILE A 115 3.61 6.20 9.47
C ILE A 115 4.52 6.21 10.70
N ALA A 116 5.63 5.48 10.62
CA ALA A 116 6.65 5.45 11.66
C ALA A 116 7.54 6.69 11.57
N VAL A 117 7.83 7.29 12.71
CA VAL A 117 8.88 8.31 12.86
C VAL A 117 10.18 7.59 13.21
N ILE A 118 11.19 7.75 12.39
CA ILE A 118 12.53 7.17 12.61
C ILE A 118 13.53 8.28 12.94
N THR A 119 14.45 7.96 13.85
CA THR A 119 15.55 8.83 14.28
C THR A 119 16.87 8.09 14.18
N ASN A 120 17.98 8.83 14.15
CA ASN A 120 19.32 8.26 14.22
C ASN A 120 19.48 7.43 15.51
N ASN A 121 20.23 6.32 15.46
CA ASN A 121 20.49 5.47 16.63
C ASN A 121 21.18 6.21 17.80
N ASN A 122 21.92 7.28 17.52
CA ASN A 122 22.60 8.10 18.52
C ASN A 122 21.80 9.36 18.85
N SER A 123 20.57 9.52 18.36
CA SER A 123 19.69 10.63 18.77
C SER A 123 19.27 10.46 20.23
N ALA A 124 19.30 11.57 20.99
CA ALA A 124 18.76 11.62 22.34
C ALA A 124 17.22 11.63 22.34
N ASP A 125 16.62 12.23 21.29
CA ASP A 125 15.18 12.37 21.18
C ASP A 125 14.58 11.12 20.52
N THR A 126 13.79 10.39 21.28
CA THR A 126 13.12 9.15 20.85
C THR A 126 11.62 9.18 21.11
N ILE A 127 11.11 10.30 21.62
CA ILE A 127 9.70 10.53 21.92
C ILE A 127 9.30 11.92 21.40
N PHE A 128 8.12 12.00 20.75
CA PHE A 128 7.60 13.25 20.20
C PHE A 128 6.10 13.35 20.45
N THR A 129 5.63 14.56 20.72
CA THR A 129 4.21 14.88 20.64
C THR A 129 3.79 15.08 19.19
N MET A 130 2.50 15.00 18.89
CA MET A 130 1.99 15.39 17.57
C MET A 130 2.24 16.88 17.27
N GLN A 131 2.37 17.71 18.30
CA GLN A 131 2.71 19.11 18.13
C GLN A 131 4.18 19.27 17.72
N ASP A 132 5.11 18.49 18.29
CA ASP A 132 6.53 18.48 17.88
C ASP A 132 6.65 18.10 16.41
N ILE A 133 6.03 16.97 15.99
CA ILE A 133 6.06 16.53 14.60
C ILE A 133 5.50 17.60 13.66
N ARG A 134 4.40 18.25 14.05
CA ARG A 134 3.82 19.35 13.26
C ARG A 134 4.75 20.55 13.17
N SER A 135 5.35 20.96 14.30
CA SER A 135 6.26 22.10 14.36
C SER A 135 7.54 21.86 13.56
N ILE A 136 8.07 20.62 13.58
CA ILE A 136 9.20 20.21 12.73
C ILE A 136 8.81 20.31 11.25
N ALA A 137 7.63 19.79 10.88
CA ALA A 137 7.13 19.88 9.50
C ALA A 137 6.91 21.32 9.03
N GLN A 138 6.52 22.22 9.92
CA GLN A 138 6.36 23.66 9.65
C GLN A 138 7.67 24.44 9.64
N GLY A 139 8.78 23.87 10.13
CA GLY A 139 10.03 24.59 10.35
C GLY A 139 9.97 25.62 11.46
N THR A 140 9.03 25.49 12.41
CA THR A 140 8.82 26.41 13.56
C THR A 140 9.22 25.78 14.90
N SER A 141 9.78 24.58 14.87
CA SER A 141 10.19 23.83 16.06
C SER A 141 11.42 24.45 16.72
N GLY A 142 11.51 24.34 18.05
CA GLY A 142 12.77 24.50 18.77
C GLY A 142 13.78 23.38 18.49
N PHE A 143 13.33 22.25 17.96
CA PHE A 143 14.19 21.18 17.48
C PHE A 143 14.83 21.56 16.13
N LYS A 144 16.12 21.31 15.97
CA LYS A 144 16.85 21.56 14.71
C LYS A 144 16.78 20.36 13.75
N TYR A 145 15.64 19.67 13.70
CA TYR A 145 15.48 18.51 12.83
C TYR A 145 15.02 18.90 11.42
N LYS A 146 15.64 18.30 10.42
CA LYS A 146 15.07 18.18 9.08
C LYS A 146 14.12 16.98 9.04
N MET A 147 12.95 17.13 8.40
CA MET A 147 12.01 16.05 8.19
C MET A 147 12.20 15.46 6.79
N LEU A 148 12.47 14.16 6.73
CA LEU A 148 12.59 13.45 5.47
C LEU A 148 11.34 12.63 5.18
N LEU A 149 10.88 12.71 3.93
CA LEU A 149 9.77 11.94 3.41
C LEU A 149 10.24 11.06 2.25
N ASP A 150 9.61 9.90 2.08
CA ASP A 150 9.79 9.03 0.94
C ASP A 150 9.12 9.63 -0.31
N GLY A 151 9.84 9.64 -1.43
CA GLY A 151 9.37 10.14 -2.71
C GLY A 151 9.59 11.63 -2.96
N THR A 152 9.91 11.93 -4.21
CA THR A 152 10.16 13.29 -4.71
C THR A 152 8.88 14.01 -5.13
N SER A 153 7.75 13.30 -5.21
CA SER A 153 6.43 13.81 -5.59
C SER A 153 5.35 13.04 -4.83
N ALA A 154 4.22 13.63 -4.67
CA ALA A 154 2.95 13.22 -4.03
C ALA A 154 2.76 11.71 -3.70
N THR A 155 3.67 11.14 -2.90
CA THR A 155 3.47 9.84 -2.25
C THR A 155 2.37 9.96 -1.19
N SER A 156 1.85 8.85 -0.74
CA SER A 156 0.87 8.85 0.36
C SER A 156 1.42 9.40 1.66
N THR A 157 2.74 9.28 1.92
CA THR A 157 3.39 9.90 3.08
C THR A 157 3.42 11.42 2.95
N VAL A 158 3.79 11.95 1.78
CA VAL A 158 3.77 13.39 1.49
C VAL A 158 2.34 13.95 1.64
N ARG A 159 1.34 13.27 1.04
CA ARG A 159 -0.07 13.66 1.18
C ARG A 159 -0.52 13.65 2.64
N PHE A 160 -0.18 12.63 3.42
CA PHE A 160 -0.51 12.58 4.84
C PHE A 160 0.07 13.76 5.60
N VAL A 161 1.34 14.12 5.37
CA VAL A 161 1.97 15.28 6.00
C VAL A 161 1.24 16.55 5.61
N GLN A 162 0.96 16.75 4.33
CA GLN A 162 0.29 17.95 3.83
C GLN A 162 -1.14 18.08 4.39
N ASP A 163 -1.94 17.02 4.32
CA ASP A 163 -3.35 17.06 4.71
C ASP A 163 -3.54 17.00 6.23
N SER A 164 -2.84 16.08 6.92
CA SER A 164 -3.07 15.79 8.33
C SER A 164 -2.21 16.62 9.26
N LEU A 165 -0.93 16.85 8.94
CA LEU A 165 -0.03 17.64 9.80
C LEU A 165 -0.09 19.12 9.47
N LEU A 166 0.01 19.50 8.19
CA LEU A 166 0.05 20.89 7.73
C LEU A 166 -1.33 21.46 7.43
N LYS A 167 -2.39 20.62 7.41
CA LYS A 167 -3.78 21.02 7.14
C LYS A 167 -3.94 21.78 5.81
N GLY A 168 -3.35 21.24 4.75
CA GLY A 168 -3.38 21.80 3.40
C GLY A 168 -2.38 22.93 3.13
N LYS A 169 -1.57 23.33 4.12
CA LYS A 169 -0.50 24.30 3.90
C LYS A 169 0.63 23.68 3.06
N PRO A 170 1.36 24.47 2.29
CA PRO A 170 2.49 23.98 1.50
C PRO A 170 3.59 23.41 2.43
N LEU A 171 4.38 22.51 1.88
CA LEU A 171 5.55 21.93 2.55
C LEU A 171 6.56 23.04 2.85
N SER A 172 7.11 23.03 4.06
CA SER A 172 8.15 23.99 4.45
C SER A 172 9.52 23.60 3.87
N SER A 173 10.46 24.54 3.84
CA SER A 173 11.87 24.28 3.45
C SER A 173 12.60 23.31 4.40
N ASN A 174 12.00 23.00 5.54
CA ASN A 174 12.54 22.04 6.51
C ASN A 174 12.24 20.58 6.12
N ILE A 175 11.37 20.38 5.12
CA ILE A 175 11.03 19.05 4.59
C ILE A 175 11.91 18.74 3.40
N VAL A 176 12.55 17.58 3.42
CA VAL A 176 13.43 17.07 2.36
C VAL A 176 12.82 15.79 1.80
N ALA A 177 12.68 15.74 0.48
CA ALA A 177 12.25 14.54 -0.22
C ALA A 177 13.45 13.63 -0.50
N ALA A 178 13.35 12.36 -0.10
CA ALA A 178 14.29 11.32 -0.50
C ALA A 178 13.70 10.50 -1.66
N LYS A 179 14.53 9.79 -2.40
CA LYS A 179 14.09 9.01 -3.57
C LYS A 179 13.05 7.94 -3.22
N ASN A 180 13.19 7.30 -2.05
CA ASN A 180 12.33 6.22 -1.56
C ASN A 180 12.58 6.01 -0.04
N SER A 181 11.83 5.13 0.60
CA SER A 181 11.97 4.84 2.03
C SER A 181 13.36 4.33 2.45
N PRO A 182 14.08 3.46 1.71
CA PRO A 182 15.49 3.14 2.01
C PRO A 182 16.40 4.37 2.04
N ALA A 183 16.24 5.31 1.11
CA ALA A 183 17.04 6.54 1.09
C ALA A 183 16.73 7.46 2.29
N VAL A 184 15.48 7.45 2.80
CA VAL A 184 15.14 8.12 4.08
C VAL A 184 15.91 7.50 5.23
N ILE A 185 15.93 6.16 5.32
CA ILE A 185 16.63 5.42 6.38
C ILE A 185 18.12 5.72 6.33
N ASP A 186 18.74 5.65 5.16
CA ASP A 186 20.18 5.91 4.99
C ASP A 186 20.55 7.34 5.38
N TYR A 187 19.74 8.33 4.97
CA TYR A 187 19.98 9.72 5.36
C TYR A 187 19.85 9.93 6.86
N VAL A 188 18.79 9.42 7.49
CA VAL A 188 18.57 9.54 8.94
C VAL A 188 19.69 8.84 9.72
N SER A 189 20.17 7.69 9.23
CA SER A 189 21.30 6.97 9.86
C SER A 189 22.61 7.77 9.85
N ALA A 190 22.81 8.60 8.84
CA ALA A 190 24.00 9.43 8.69
C ALA A 190 23.88 10.81 9.39
N ASN A 191 22.67 11.26 9.74
CA ASN A 191 22.42 12.61 10.23
C ASN A 191 21.61 12.59 11.53
N LYS A 192 22.21 13.05 12.64
CA LYS A 192 21.58 13.09 13.97
C LYS A 192 20.48 14.15 14.09
N ASP A 193 20.50 15.16 13.24
CA ASP A 193 19.57 16.28 13.15
C ASP A 193 18.48 16.05 12.09
N ALA A 194 18.19 14.79 11.79
CA ALA A 194 17.14 14.39 10.87
C ALA A 194 16.16 13.41 11.51
N ILE A 195 14.88 13.55 11.16
CA ILE A 195 13.85 12.55 11.39
C ILE A 195 13.29 12.10 10.04
N GLY A 196 12.89 10.84 9.94
CA GLY A 196 12.25 10.29 8.75
C GLY A 196 10.84 9.84 9.03
N LEU A 197 9.94 10.01 8.08
CA LEU A 197 8.58 9.48 8.10
C LEU A 197 8.46 8.42 6.99
N ILE A 198 8.21 7.18 7.37
CA ILE A 198 8.09 6.03 6.45
C ILE A 198 6.95 5.10 6.88
N GLY A 199 6.44 4.28 5.95
CA GLY A 199 5.46 3.23 6.29
C GLY A 199 6.03 2.20 7.25
N VAL A 200 5.21 1.69 8.18
CA VAL A 200 5.66 0.73 9.21
C VAL A 200 6.18 -0.58 8.62
N SER A 201 5.74 -0.97 7.43
CA SER A 201 6.23 -2.18 6.75
C SER A 201 7.73 -2.19 6.46
N TRP A 202 8.37 -1.02 6.39
CA TRP A 202 9.81 -0.88 6.19
C TRP A 202 10.65 -1.17 7.43
N VAL A 203 10.06 -1.06 8.62
CA VAL A 203 10.78 -1.15 9.91
C VAL A 203 10.05 -2.00 10.96
N GLY A 204 8.94 -2.61 10.62
CA GLY A 204 8.11 -3.35 11.57
C GLY A 204 8.51 -4.83 11.70
N ASN A 205 8.74 -5.52 10.59
CA ASN A 205 8.92 -6.97 10.56
C ASN A 205 10.32 -7.41 11.00
N LYS A 206 10.47 -7.70 12.28
CA LYS A 206 11.75 -8.16 12.87
C LYS A 206 12.20 -9.57 12.43
N ASN A 207 11.40 -10.27 11.63
CA ASN A 207 11.79 -11.56 11.06
C ASN A 207 12.32 -11.43 9.62
N ASP A 208 12.31 -10.22 9.06
CA ASP A 208 12.85 -9.91 7.74
C ASP A 208 14.30 -9.41 7.89
N PRO A 209 15.30 -10.07 7.25
CA PRO A 209 16.70 -9.66 7.33
C PRO A 209 16.95 -8.23 6.85
N GLN A 210 16.23 -7.76 5.83
CA GLN A 210 16.34 -6.39 5.33
C GLN A 210 15.83 -5.38 6.37
N VAL A 211 14.69 -5.67 7.00
CA VAL A 211 14.13 -4.83 8.06
C VAL A 211 15.05 -4.79 9.27
N LEU A 212 15.64 -5.92 9.64
CA LEU A 212 16.66 -5.97 10.71
C LEU A 212 17.84 -5.06 10.40
N SER A 213 18.37 -5.09 9.16
CA SER A 213 19.48 -4.22 8.74
C SER A 213 19.11 -2.74 8.82
N PHE A 214 17.85 -2.37 8.60
CA PHE A 214 17.37 -1.00 8.78
C PHE A 214 17.28 -0.62 10.25
N LEU A 215 16.79 -1.53 11.11
CA LEU A 215 16.68 -1.30 12.56
C LEU A 215 18.04 -1.22 13.27
N GLU A 216 19.10 -1.75 12.66
CA GLU A 216 20.48 -1.52 13.11
C GLU A 216 20.94 -0.07 12.88
N LYS A 217 20.37 0.60 11.88
CA LYS A 217 20.77 1.97 11.48
C LYS A 217 19.96 3.06 12.18
N VAL A 218 18.66 2.81 12.46
CA VAL A 218 17.73 3.81 12.98
C VAL A 218 16.85 3.27 14.10
N LYS A 219 16.30 4.17 14.93
CA LYS A 219 15.32 3.85 15.98
C LYS A 219 13.94 4.31 15.56
N ILE A 220 12.92 3.54 15.93
CA ILE A 220 11.52 3.97 15.84
C ILE A 220 11.19 4.79 17.09
N ALA A 221 10.85 6.06 16.89
CA ALA A 221 10.40 6.95 17.95
C ALA A 221 8.99 6.58 18.42
N ALA A 222 8.69 6.89 19.68
CA ALA A 222 7.34 6.81 20.22
C ALA A 222 6.64 8.18 20.08
N ILE A 223 5.35 8.13 19.73
CA ILE A 223 4.52 9.33 19.54
C ILE A 223 3.49 9.39 20.65
N GLU A 224 3.16 10.61 21.08
CA GLU A 224 2.12 10.84 22.07
C GLU A 224 0.82 10.14 21.68
N CYS A 225 0.30 9.35 22.62
CA CYS A 225 -0.90 8.54 22.42
C CYS A 225 -2.13 9.45 22.26
N ARG A 226 -2.98 9.12 21.28
CA ARG A 226 -4.27 9.80 21.12
C ARG A 226 -5.20 9.44 22.28
N GLY A 227 -5.59 10.43 23.07
CA GLY A 227 -6.53 10.25 24.18
C GLY A 227 -5.95 9.62 25.45
N CYS A 228 -4.63 9.44 25.56
CA CYS A 228 -3.96 8.93 26.75
C CYS A 228 -2.84 9.91 27.17
N ASN A 229 -3.18 10.90 27.95
CA ASN A 229 -2.28 11.99 28.37
C ASN A 229 -0.95 11.48 28.95
N GLY A 230 0.16 12.02 28.43
CA GLY A 230 1.50 11.72 28.92
C GLY A 230 2.04 10.34 28.58
N THR A 231 1.30 9.53 27.79
CA THR A 231 1.73 8.21 27.32
C THR A 231 2.24 8.31 25.88
N TYR A 232 3.35 7.64 25.60
CA TYR A 232 3.94 7.59 24.25
C TYR A 232 3.94 6.16 23.73
N VAL A 233 3.53 5.98 22.48
CA VAL A 233 3.34 4.66 21.86
C VAL A 233 4.07 4.56 20.52
N LYS A 234 4.57 3.36 20.22
CA LYS A 234 5.14 3.02 18.93
C LYS A 234 4.05 2.47 17.99
N PRO A 235 4.28 2.44 16.66
CA PRO A 235 3.31 1.97 15.67
C PRO A 235 3.12 0.45 15.68
N TYR A 236 2.89 -0.13 16.85
CA TYR A 236 2.56 -1.55 16.99
C TYR A 236 1.08 -1.79 16.68
N GLN A 237 0.76 -2.94 16.13
CA GLN A 237 -0.60 -3.29 15.69
C GLN A 237 -1.65 -3.09 16.80
N ALA A 238 -1.34 -3.44 18.05
CA ALA A 238 -2.23 -3.19 19.19
C ALA A 238 -2.52 -1.70 19.42
N ASN A 239 -1.56 -0.81 19.14
CA ASN A 239 -1.74 0.63 19.27
C ASN A 239 -2.50 1.22 18.06
N ILE A 240 -2.35 0.59 16.87
CA ILE A 240 -3.12 0.93 15.67
C ILE A 240 -4.57 0.49 15.87
N ALA A 241 -4.80 -0.77 16.25
CA ALA A 241 -6.13 -1.34 16.48
C ALA A 241 -6.91 -0.59 17.58
N GLY A 242 -6.24 -0.21 18.66
CA GLY A 242 -6.82 0.56 19.76
C GLY A 242 -6.99 2.06 19.48
N GLY A 243 -6.64 2.53 18.26
CA GLY A 243 -6.73 3.95 17.90
C GLY A 243 -5.77 4.86 18.68
N ARG A 244 -4.78 4.28 19.37
CA ARG A 244 -3.82 5.01 20.22
C ARG A 244 -2.70 5.66 19.43
N TYR A 245 -2.20 5.01 18.36
CA TYR A 245 -1.19 5.59 17.50
C TYR A 245 -1.83 6.61 16.55
N PRO A 246 -1.36 7.89 16.52
CA PRO A 246 -2.09 8.95 15.84
C PRO A 246 -1.90 9.01 14.32
N MET A 247 -0.79 8.45 13.78
CA MET A 247 -0.45 8.56 12.37
C MET A 247 -0.76 7.27 11.61
N VAL A 248 -2.06 6.99 11.45
CA VAL A 248 -2.58 5.81 10.76
C VAL A 248 -3.25 6.22 9.46
N ARG A 249 -3.07 5.41 8.41
CA ARG A 249 -3.71 5.57 7.10
C ARG A 249 -4.24 4.23 6.60
N PRO A 250 -5.40 4.19 5.93
CA PRO A 250 -5.91 2.97 5.32
C PRO A 250 -5.14 2.66 4.04
N LEU A 251 -5.02 1.38 3.69
CA LEU A 251 -4.55 0.90 2.40
C LEU A 251 -5.73 0.31 1.64
N TYR A 252 -6.00 0.81 0.43
CA TYR A 252 -7.11 0.39 -0.42
C TYR A 252 -6.62 -0.31 -1.67
N TYR A 253 -7.40 -1.28 -2.15
CA TYR A 253 -7.37 -1.66 -3.55
C TYR A 253 -8.51 -0.96 -4.30
N ILE A 254 -8.30 -0.68 -5.59
CA ILE A 254 -9.33 -0.22 -6.53
C ILE A 254 -9.17 -1.06 -7.79
N LEU A 255 -10.17 -1.87 -8.09
CA LEU A 255 -10.15 -2.87 -9.15
C LEU A 255 -11.10 -2.48 -10.28
N LYS A 256 -10.62 -2.49 -11.52
CA LYS A 256 -11.36 -2.21 -12.74
C LYS A 256 -11.79 -3.47 -13.48
N GLU A 257 -12.24 -4.48 -12.75
CA GLU A 257 -12.81 -5.73 -13.28
C GLU A 257 -14.22 -5.97 -12.74
N ASN A 258 -15.09 -6.50 -13.59
CA ASN A 258 -16.45 -6.94 -13.24
C ASN A 258 -16.71 -8.41 -13.57
N TYR A 259 -15.66 -9.17 -13.76
CA TYR A 259 -15.67 -10.60 -14.08
C TYR A 259 -14.64 -11.35 -13.23
N GLU A 260 -14.71 -12.69 -13.26
CA GLU A 260 -13.80 -13.57 -12.53
C GLU A 260 -12.43 -13.68 -13.24
N GLY A 261 -11.68 -12.56 -13.27
CA GLY A 261 -10.34 -12.46 -13.79
C GLY A 261 -9.27 -12.55 -12.71
N LEU A 262 -7.99 -12.45 -13.12
CA LEU A 262 -6.84 -12.55 -12.22
C LEU A 262 -6.81 -11.39 -11.22
N GLY A 263 -7.26 -10.17 -11.61
CA GLY A 263 -7.37 -9.05 -10.70
C GLY A 263 -8.40 -9.29 -9.59
N SER A 264 -9.56 -9.89 -9.92
CA SER A 264 -10.55 -10.30 -8.92
C SER A 264 -9.99 -11.38 -7.98
N GLY A 265 -9.22 -12.34 -8.53
CA GLY A 265 -8.53 -13.35 -7.73
C GLY A 265 -7.53 -12.75 -6.74
N PHE A 266 -6.70 -11.82 -7.20
CA PHE A 266 -5.73 -11.15 -6.35
C PHE A 266 -6.39 -10.22 -5.32
N ALA A 267 -7.44 -9.47 -5.70
CA ALA A 267 -8.22 -8.67 -4.75
C ALA A 267 -8.80 -9.54 -3.63
N ASN A 268 -9.39 -10.68 -3.99
CA ASN A 268 -9.91 -11.65 -3.02
C ASN A 268 -8.79 -12.19 -2.11
N PHE A 269 -7.62 -12.51 -2.66
CA PHE A 269 -6.48 -12.94 -1.86
C PHE A 269 -6.07 -11.87 -0.84
N LEU A 270 -6.00 -10.59 -1.24
CA LEU A 270 -5.64 -9.49 -0.33
C LEU A 270 -6.63 -9.34 0.84
N ILE A 271 -7.94 -9.56 0.62
CA ILE A 271 -8.99 -9.35 1.62
C ILE A 271 -9.34 -10.59 2.45
N TYR A 272 -8.84 -11.78 2.07
CA TYR A 272 -9.08 -13.03 2.81
C TYR A 272 -7.85 -13.46 3.63
N GLU A 273 -7.98 -14.55 4.37
CA GLU A 273 -7.09 -15.00 5.44
C GLU A 273 -5.60 -14.93 5.09
N LYS A 274 -5.17 -15.50 3.95
CA LYS A 274 -3.74 -15.55 3.59
C LYS A 274 -3.14 -14.18 3.39
N GLY A 275 -3.79 -13.33 2.61
CA GLY A 275 -3.33 -11.95 2.40
C GLY A 275 -3.36 -11.12 3.68
N GLN A 276 -4.39 -11.30 4.52
CA GLN A 276 -4.50 -10.63 5.81
C GLN A 276 -3.37 -11.04 6.77
N LEU A 277 -2.95 -12.32 6.78
CA LEU A 277 -1.78 -12.78 7.54
C LEU A 277 -0.47 -12.15 7.06
N ILE A 278 -0.30 -11.89 5.76
CA ILE A 278 0.88 -11.21 5.22
C ILE A 278 0.89 -9.76 5.68
N PHE A 279 -0.24 -9.04 5.64
CA PHE A 279 -0.33 -7.69 6.21
C PHE A 279 0.01 -7.69 7.70
N GLN A 280 -0.48 -8.68 8.46
CA GLN A 280 -0.16 -8.81 9.87
C GLN A 280 1.35 -9.00 10.11
N ARG A 281 2.01 -9.85 9.32
CA ARG A 281 3.47 -10.08 9.43
C ARG A 281 4.28 -8.83 9.07
N ALA A 282 3.80 -8.04 8.12
CA ALA A 282 4.41 -6.76 7.75
C ALA A 282 4.09 -5.62 8.74
N TYR A 283 3.47 -5.90 9.89
CA TYR A 283 3.07 -4.96 10.94
C TYR A 283 1.97 -3.96 10.57
N LEU A 284 1.30 -4.14 9.43
CA LEU A 284 0.05 -3.45 9.16
C LEU A 284 -1.09 -4.11 9.95
N LEU A 285 -2.08 -3.32 10.31
CA LEU A 285 -3.31 -3.86 10.88
C LEU A 285 -4.20 -4.39 9.73
N PRO A 286 -4.48 -5.70 9.65
CA PRO A 286 -5.37 -6.25 8.64
C PRO A 286 -6.78 -5.66 8.73
N ALA A 287 -7.43 -5.40 7.58
CA ALA A 287 -8.76 -4.77 7.57
C ALA A 287 -9.88 -5.72 8.01
N ARG A 288 -9.68 -7.03 7.90
CA ARG A 288 -10.72 -8.05 8.15
C ARG A 288 -10.41 -9.05 9.26
N MET A 289 -9.22 -8.98 9.89
CA MET A 289 -8.92 -9.79 11.06
C MET A 289 -9.39 -9.09 12.33
N GLN A 290 -10.09 -9.82 13.19
CA GLN A 290 -10.41 -9.34 14.53
C GLN A 290 -9.18 -9.54 15.43
N PHE A 291 -8.70 -8.46 16.01
CA PHE A 291 -7.67 -8.51 17.05
C PHE A 291 -8.35 -8.57 18.42
N GLU A 292 -8.22 -9.71 19.10
CA GLU A 292 -8.53 -9.80 20.53
C GLU A 292 -7.30 -9.38 21.32
N VAL A 293 -7.39 -8.27 22.02
CA VAL A 293 -6.39 -7.87 23.03
C VAL A 293 -6.73 -8.66 24.30
N ARG A 294 -5.95 -9.70 24.61
CA ARG A 294 -6.06 -10.41 25.88
C ARG A 294 -5.15 -9.75 26.91
N GLU A 295 -5.71 -9.27 27.99
CA GLU A 295 -4.94 -8.92 29.18
C GLU A 295 -4.42 -10.21 29.81
N MET A 296 -3.10 -10.39 29.83
CA MET A 296 -2.48 -11.46 30.61
C MET A 296 -2.28 -10.96 32.04
N GLN A 297 -2.98 -11.54 32.99
CA GLN A 297 -2.59 -11.45 34.40
C GLN A 297 -1.51 -12.53 34.62
N ILE A 298 -0.30 -12.08 34.90
CA ILE A 298 0.75 -12.98 35.40
C ILE A 298 0.39 -13.22 36.88
N ALA A 299 -0.02 -14.44 37.22
CA ALA A 299 -0.12 -14.84 38.63
C ALA A 299 1.30 -14.82 39.20
N GLU A 300 1.52 -14.07 40.31
CA GLU A 300 2.75 -14.06 41.10
C GLU A 300 3.00 -15.43 41.76
#